data_6868937ce9a29d0a165738697e361c4f
#
_entry.id   6868937ce9a29d0a165738697e361c4f
#
_cell.length_a   1.000
_cell.length_b   1.000
_cell.length_c   1.000
_cell.angle_alpha   90.00
_cell.angle_beta   90.00
_cell.angle_gamma   90.00
#
_symmetry.space_group_name_H-M   'P 1'
#
loop_
_entity.id
_entity.type
_entity.pdbx_description
1 polymer ?
#
loop_
_entity_poly.entity_id
_entity_poly.type
_entity_poly.pdbx_seq_one_letter_code
_entity_poly.pdbx_strand_id
1 'polypeptide(L)'
;MAQDNSGGTLSLDGFGNLRIDSPGAGAEAIFKSVNQECLAHATALGSSFIENPLWKASPWQTLITAHPLGGCPVGENGSDDAVDHLGRVFRGTGVEVHSGLYVADGSIVRTALGVNPFLTISPLSERVADHIISGM
;
A
#
# COMPACT_ATOMS: atom_id res chain seq x y z
N MET A 1 3.31 13.25 1.93
CA MET A 1 2.97 11.93 1.37
C MET A 1 2.20 12.17 0.09
N ALA A 2 2.33 11.29 -0.89
CA ALA A 2 1.69 11.43 -2.20
C ALA A 2 0.96 10.15 -2.56
N GLN A 3 -0.01 10.27 -3.46
CA GLN A 3 -0.77 9.15 -3.99
C GLN A 3 -0.17 8.76 -5.35
N ASP A 4 0.30 7.53 -5.47
CA ASP A 4 0.75 6.92 -6.72
C ASP A 4 -0.41 6.28 -7.49
N ASN A 5 -0.12 5.71 -8.67
CA ASN A 5 -1.14 5.09 -9.52
C ASN A 5 -1.52 3.66 -9.11
N SER A 6 -0.98 3.13 -8.01
CA SER A 6 -1.35 1.82 -7.44
C SER A 6 -1.36 0.65 -8.46
N GLY A 7 -0.39 0.62 -9.38
CA GLY A 7 -0.32 -0.36 -10.48
C GLY A 7 0.60 -1.56 -10.20
N GLY A 8 1.04 -1.76 -8.96
CA GLY A 8 1.91 -2.86 -8.59
C GLY A 8 1.21 -4.21 -8.59
N THR A 9 1.97 -5.29 -8.88
CA THR A 9 1.49 -6.67 -8.80
C THR A 9 2.33 -7.49 -7.83
N LEU A 10 1.67 -8.41 -7.13
CA LEU A 10 2.30 -9.40 -6.26
C LEU A 10 2.25 -10.76 -6.95
N SER A 11 3.37 -11.45 -6.98
CA SER A 11 3.48 -12.80 -7.54
C SER A 11 4.45 -13.66 -6.73
N LEU A 12 4.44 -14.95 -6.98
CA LEU A 12 5.48 -15.85 -6.46
C LEU A 12 6.45 -16.19 -7.58
N ASP A 13 7.75 -16.22 -7.27
CA ASP A 13 8.76 -16.73 -8.18
C ASP A 13 8.73 -18.26 -8.24
N GLY A 14 9.57 -18.86 -9.10
CA GLY A 14 9.66 -20.31 -9.27
C GLY A 14 10.13 -21.08 -8.02
N PHE A 15 10.57 -20.37 -6.97
CA PHE A 15 11.00 -20.92 -5.68
C PHE A 15 9.98 -20.64 -4.56
N GLY A 16 8.85 -19.98 -4.87
CA GLY A 16 7.82 -19.61 -3.88
C GLY A 16 8.10 -18.33 -3.10
N ASN A 17 9.10 -17.53 -3.47
CA ASN A 17 9.35 -16.25 -2.82
C ASN A 17 8.42 -15.17 -3.38
N LEU A 18 7.99 -14.27 -2.50
CA LEU A 18 7.19 -13.11 -2.89
C LEU A 18 8.00 -12.18 -3.82
N ARG A 19 7.42 -11.87 -4.95
CA ARG A 19 7.90 -10.84 -5.88
C ARG A 19 6.89 -9.71 -5.96
N ILE A 20 7.38 -8.48 -5.79
CA ILE A 20 6.60 -7.25 -5.97
C ILE A 20 7.13 -6.57 -7.24
N ASP A 21 6.26 -6.31 -8.19
CA ASP A 21 6.60 -5.67 -9.45
C ASP A 21 5.76 -4.40 -9.64
N SER A 22 6.42 -3.26 -9.74
CA SER A 22 5.80 -1.94 -9.90
C SER A 22 6.55 -1.14 -10.98
N PRO A 23 6.45 -1.56 -12.25
CA PRO A 23 7.23 -0.97 -13.32
C PRO A 23 6.89 0.50 -13.51
N GLY A 24 7.93 1.34 -13.51
CA GLY A 24 7.78 2.79 -13.75
C GLY A 24 7.25 3.61 -12.58
N ALA A 25 6.93 3.01 -11.43
CA ALA A 25 6.40 3.74 -10.28
C ALA A 25 7.26 4.95 -9.90
N GLY A 26 8.57 4.79 -9.78
CA GLY A 26 9.49 5.88 -9.45
C GLY A 26 9.57 7.01 -10.49
N ALA A 27 9.10 6.79 -11.72
CA ALA A 27 9.09 7.79 -12.79
C ALA A 27 7.80 8.63 -12.81
N GLU A 28 6.82 8.34 -11.96
CA GLU A 28 5.56 9.08 -11.92
C GLU A 28 5.77 10.56 -11.59
N ALA A 29 5.00 11.43 -12.25
CA ALA A 29 5.12 12.88 -12.12
C ALA A 29 4.91 13.37 -10.68
N ILE A 30 4.09 12.66 -9.90
CA ILE A 30 3.79 13.00 -8.51
C ILE A 30 5.05 13.06 -7.64
N PHE A 31 6.03 12.15 -7.83
CA PHE A 31 7.26 12.14 -7.03
C PHE A 31 8.16 13.35 -7.35
N LYS A 32 8.18 13.81 -8.61
CA LYS A 32 8.87 15.04 -8.97
C LYS A 32 8.22 16.27 -8.33
N SER A 33 6.89 16.33 -8.36
CA SER A 33 6.13 17.41 -7.73
C SER A 33 6.40 17.47 -6.23
N VAL A 34 6.33 16.32 -5.53
CA VAL A 34 6.62 16.25 -4.09
C VAL A 34 8.04 16.71 -3.76
N ASN A 35 9.02 16.30 -4.54
CA ASN A 35 10.42 16.75 -4.33
C ASN A 35 10.56 18.28 -4.51
N GLN A 36 9.87 18.87 -5.49
CA GLN A 36 9.85 20.33 -5.70
C GLN A 36 9.21 21.06 -4.51
N GLU A 37 8.09 20.57 -4.00
CA GLU A 37 7.44 21.12 -2.82
C GLU A 37 8.33 21.00 -1.56
N CYS A 38 8.97 19.86 -1.35
CA CYS A 38 9.89 19.68 -0.24
C CYS A 38 11.08 20.65 -0.33
N LEU A 39 11.63 20.86 -1.52
CA LEU A 39 12.71 21.83 -1.75
C LEU A 39 12.25 23.27 -1.47
N ALA A 40 11.03 23.63 -1.95
CA ALA A 40 10.47 24.97 -1.71
C ALA A 40 10.26 25.24 -0.21
N HIS A 41 9.70 24.29 0.52
CA HIS A 41 9.51 24.39 1.97
C HIS A 41 10.83 24.47 2.73
N ALA A 42 11.82 23.62 2.41
CA ALA A 42 13.14 23.67 3.02
C ALA A 42 13.82 25.03 2.80
N THR A 43 13.74 25.57 1.57
CA THR A 43 14.28 26.87 1.22
C THR A 43 13.61 28.01 2.03
N ALA A 44 12.28 27.99 2.14
CA ALA A 44 11.51 28.97 2.92
C ALA A 44 11.87 28.94 4.42
N LEU A 45 12.27 27.78 4.94
CA LEU A 45 12.71 27.58 6.32
C LEU A 45 14.22 27.86 6.51
N GLY A 46 14.96 28.29 5.49
CA GLY A 46 16.40 28.48 5.55
C GLY A 46 17.18 27.18 5.74
N SER A 47 16.62 26.04 5.32
CA SER A 47 17.19 24.71 5.47
C SER A 47 17.57 24.10 4.10
N SER A 48 18.22 22.95 4.13
CA SER A 48 18.59 22.19 2.93
C SER A 48 17.68 20.97 2.77
N PHE A 49 17.23 20.72 1.54
CA PHE A 49 16.53 19.49 1.18
C PHE A 49 17.53 18.48 0.61
N ILE A 50 17.56 17.28 1.18
CA ILE A 50 18.34 16.16 0.67
C ILE A 50 17.39 15.20 -0.03
N GLU A 51 17.47 15.16 -1.34
CA GLU A 51 16.70 14.24 -2.16
C GLU A 51 17.10 12.79 -1.88
N ASN A 52 16.13 11.85 -1.97
CA ASN A 52 16.41 10.43 -1.79
C ASN A 52 17.52 9.98 -2.77
N PRO A 53 18.71 9.59 -2.27
CA PRO A 53 19.84 9.26 -3.14
C PRO A 53 19.57 8.00 -4.00
N LEU A 54 18.75 7.07 -3.53
CA LEU A 54 18.40 5.87 -4.30
C LEU A 54 17.49 6.20 -5.48
N TRP A 55 16.61 7.18 -5.34
CA TRP A 55 15.77 7.65 -6.44
C TRP A 55 16.58 8.40 -7.50
N LYS A 56 17.54 9.22 -7.06
CA LYS A 56 18.39 10.03 -7.95
C LYS A 56 19.46 9.22 -8.66
N ALA A 57 20.13 8.30 -7.95
CA ALA A 57 21.28 7.55 -8.46
C ALA A 57 20.89 6.28 -9.25
N SER A 58 19.69 5.78 -9.05
CA SER A 58 19.21 4.55 -9.69
C SER A 58 18.55 4.85 -11.04
N PRO A 59 18.89 4.13 -12.12
CA PRO A 59 18.15 4.22 -13.38
C PRO A 59 16.69 3.80 -13.24
N TRP A 60 16.37 3.07 -12.18
CA TRP A 60 15.01 2.58 -11.85
C TRP A 60 14.22 3.56 -10.97
N GLN A 61 14.82 4.69 -10.56
CA GLN A 61 14.18 5.66 -9.67
C GLN A 61 13.55 4.99 -8.44
N THR A 62 14.37 4.25 -7.68
CA THR A 62 13.95 3.41 -6.56
C THR A 62 13.27 4.25 -5.47
N LEU A 63 12.04 3.90 -5.16
CA LEU A 63 11.26 4.48 -4.08
C LEU A 63 11.47 3.73 -2.76
N ILE A 64 11.24 4.43 -1.66
CA ILE A 64 11.20 3.86 -0.30
C ILE A 64 9.88 4.27 0.31
N THR A 65 9.16 3.30 0.88
CA THR A 65 7.95 3.58 1.66
C THR A 65 8.06 2.97 3.04
N ALA A 66 7.57 3.71 4.04
CA ALA A 66 7.35 3.19 5.40
C ALA A 66 5.88 2.76 5.62
N HIS A 67 5.01 3.04 4.66
CA HIS A 67 3.58 2.79 4.74
C HIS A 67 3.07 2.09 3.46
N PRO A 68 3.45 0.81 3.23
CA PRO A 68 2.92 0.05 2.11
C PRO A 68 1.42 -0.20 2.32
N LEU A 69 0.63 0.11 1.30
CA LEU A 69 -0.83 -0.03 1.29
C LEU A 69 -1.26 -0.80 0.02
N GLY A 70 -2.47 -1.35 0.02
CA GLY A 70 -3.11 -1.89 -1.19
C GLY A 70 -2.69 -3.29 -1.62
N GLY A 71 -1.83 -3.99 -0.88
CA GLY A 71 -1.37 -5.35 -1.25
C GLY A 71 -2.46 -6.43 -1.16
N CYS A 72 -3.49 -6.22 -0.32
CA CYS A 72 -4.65 -7.09 -0.16
C CYS A 72 -5.94 -6.25 -0.12
N PRO A 73 -6.33 -5.60 -1.23
CA PRO A 73 -7.40 -4.61 -1.22
C PRO A 73 -8.73 -5.20 -0.79
N VAL A 74 -9.50 -4.42 0.01
CA VAL A 74 -10.86 -4.74 0.40
C VAL A 74 -11.82 -4.51 -0.76
N GLY A 75 -12.79 -5.43 -0.95
CA GLY A 75 -13.80 -5.30 -1.99
C GLY A 75 -14.95 -6.29 -1.89
N GLU A 76 -15.63 -6.50 -3.01
CA GLU A 76 -16.89 -7.24 -3.07
C GLU A 76 -16.70 -8.71 -3.48
N ASN A 77 -15.63 -9.05 -4.16
CA ASN A 77 -15.38 -10.42 -4.64
C ASN A 77 -13.90 -10.65 -4.97
N GLY A 78 -13.48 -11.90 -5.09
CA GLY A 78 -12.10 -12.29 -5.33
C GLY A 78 -11.61 -12.17 -6.77
N SER A 79 -12.41 -11.64 -7.71
CA SER A 79 -11.92 -11.35 -9.07
C SER A 79 -11.01 -10.14 -9.11
N ASP A 80 -11.32 -9.13 -8.31
CA ASP A 80 -10.67 -7.82 -8.34
C ASP A 80 -10.04 -7.44 -6.99
N ASP A 81 -10.39 -8.18 -5.93
CA ASP A 81 -10.03 -7.85 -4.56
C ASP A 81 -9.50 -9.07 -3.80
N ALA A 82 -8.81 -8.84 -2.69
CA ALA A 82 -8.22 -9.91 -1.89
C ALA A 82 -9.08 -10.30 -0.68
N VAL A 83 -9.77 -9.34 -0.07
CA VAL A 83 -10.54 -9.54 1.16
C VAL A 83 -11.88 -8.82 1.11
N ASP A 84 -12.84 -9.30 1.88
CA ASP A 84 -14.10 -8.61 2.07
C ASP A 84 -14.01 -7.50 3.15
N HIS A 85 -15.13 -6.82 3.41
CA HIS A 85 -15.22 -5.73 4.38
C HIS A 85 -14.93 -6.13 5.84
N LEU A 86 -14.88 -7.43 6.14
CA LEU A 86 -14.47 -7.97 7.45
C LEU A 86 -13.03 -8.51 7.45
N GLY A 87 -12.26 -8.25 6.40
CA GLY A 87 -10.88 -8.71 6.25
C GLY A 87 -10.75 -10.21 5.94
N ARG A 88 -11.85 -10.91 5.63
CA ARG A 88 -11.82 -12.35 5.28
C ARG A 88 -11.28 -12.51 3.87
N VAL A 89 -10.31 -13.40 3.69
CA VAL A 89 -9.67 -13.64 2.40
C VAL A 89 -10.61 -14.39 1.46
N PHE A 90 -10.82 -13.86 0.25
CA PHE A 90 -11.61 -14.51 -0.77
C PHE A 90 -11.00 -15.83 -1.25
N ARG A 91 -11.87 -16.81 -1.57
CA ARG A 91 -11.51 -18.10 -2.12
C ARG A 91 -11.83 -18.13 -3.62
N GLY A 92 -10.81 -17.94 -4.45
CA GLY A 92 -11.02 -17.85 -5.89
C GLY A 92 -11.67 -16.52 -6.29
N THR A 93 -12.43 -16.51 -7.37
CA THR A 93 -12.95 -15.29 -8.02
C THR A 93 -14.35 -14.86 -7.55
N GLY A 94 -14.98 -15.63 -6.68
CA GLY A 94 -16.33 -15.35 -6.19
C GLY A 94 -16.35 -14.59 -4.86
N VAL A 95 -17.48 -14.71 -4.16
CA VAL A 95 -17.73 -14.09 -2.84
C VAL A 95 -17.41 -15.03 -1.67
N GLU A 96 -17.07 -16.30 -1.96
CA GLU A 96 -16.68 -17.26 -0.94
C GLU A 96 -15.36 -16.87 -0.29
N VAL A 97 -15.25 -17.11 1.03
CA VAL A 97 -14.05 -16.77 1.80
C VAL A 97 -13.42 -18.02 2.42
N HIS A 98 -12.13 -17.96 2.68
CA HIS A 98 -11.44 -18.96 3.48
C HIS A 98 -11.88 -18.88 4.94
N SER A 99 -12.19 -20.04 5.55
CA SER A 99 -12.45 -20.09 6.98
C SER A 99 -11.17 -19.84 7.78
N GLY A 100 -11.23 -18.90 8.73
CA GLY A 100 -10.13 -18.60 9.66
C GLY A 100 -8.94 -17.86 9.07
N LEU A 101 -9.02 -17.36 7.83
CA LEU A 101 -7.94 -16.58 7.20
C LEU A 101 -8.37 -15.12 7.04
N TYR A 102 -7.61 -14.21 7.66
CA TYR A 102 -7.92 -12.80 7.71
C TYR A 102 -6.68 -11.94 7.38
N VAL A 103 -6.92 -10.76 6.86
CA VAL A 103 -5.92 -9.68 6.74
C VAL A 103 -6.43 -8.48 7.55
N ALA A 104 -5.58 -7.93 8.43
CA ALA A 104 -5.96 -6.87 9.36
C ALA A 104 -4.88 -5.78 9.49
N ASP A 105 -4.20 -5.47 8.40
CA ASP A 105 -3.14 -4.45 8.38
C ASP A 105 -3.36 -3.42 7.26
N GLY A 106 -2.36 -2.58 7.00
CA GLY A 106 -2.44 -1.54 5.98
C GLY A 106 -2.66 -2.04 4.56
N SER A 107 -2.43 -3.32 4.27
CA SER A 107 -2.59 -3.88 2.94
C SER A 107 -4.05 -3.87 2.45
N ILE A 108 -5.03 -3.86 3.37
CA ILE A 108 -6.47 -3.77 3.02
C ILE A 108 -6.89 -2.37 2.53
N VAL A 109 -6.10 -1.34 2.80
CA VAL A 109 -6.37 0.04 2.37
C VAL A 109 -5.98 0.18 0.89
N ARG A 110 -6.96 0.40 0.02
CA ARG A 110 -6.80 0.30 -1.44
C ARG A 110 -5.81 1.29 -2.07
N THR A 111 -5.60 2.45 -1.45
CA THR A 111 -4.80 3.53 -2.04
C THR A 111 -4.11 4.37 -0.97
N ALA A 112 -3.07 5.10 -1.37
CA ALA A 112 -2.40 6.05 -0.50
C ALA A 112 -3.36 7.16 -0.04
N LEU A 113 -3.30 7.50 1.25
CA LEU A 113 -4.22 8.45 1.90
C LEU A 113 -3.72 9.91 1.86
N GLY A 114 -2.49 10.14 1.38
CA GLY A 114 -1.86 11.46 1.43
C GLY A 114 -1.43 11.91 2.83
N VAL A 115 -1.75 11.13 3.86
CA VAL A 115 -1.41 11.37 5.27
C VAL A 115 -0.90 10.07 5.91
N ASN A 116 -0.39 10.16 7.14
CA ASN A 116 0.02 8.97 7.90
C ASN A 116 -1.19 8.03 8.11
N PRO A 117 -1.12 6.75 7.70
CA PRO A 117 -2.28 5.86 7.63
C PRO A 117 -2.70 5.23 8.96
N PHE A 118 -1.99 5.46 10.05
CA PHE A 118 -2.24 4.78 11.34
C PHE A 118 -3.70 4.90 11.81
N LEU A 119 -4.28 6.10 11.76
CA LEU A 119 -5.66 6.34 12.19
C LEU A 119 -6.72 5.72 11.26
N THR A 120 -6.33 5.27 10.08
CA THR A 120 -7.19 4.49 9.19
C THR A 120 -7.00 2.99 9.40
N ILE A 121 -5.75 2.55 9.53
CA ILE A 121 -5.42 1.13 9.70
C ILE A 121 -5.97 0.58 11.03
N SER A 122 -5.76 1.31 12.14
CA SER A 122 -6.13 0.82 13.48
C SER A 122 -7.62 0.48 13.61
N PRO A 123 -8.60 1.34 13.27
CA PRO A 123 -10.01 0.98 13.41
C PRO A 123 -10.45 -0.11 12.41
N LEU A 124 -9.81 -0.22 11.24
CA LEU A 124 -10.08 -1.33 10.32
C LEU A 124 -9.60 -2.66 10.90
N SER A 125 -8.41 -2.68 11.49
CA SER A 125 -7.86 -3.87 12.17
C SER A 125 -8.70 -4.25 13.40
N GLU A 126 -9.16 -3.26 14.17
CA GLU A 126 -10.03 -3.46 15.32
C GLU A 126 -11.38 -4.09 14.93
N ARG A 127 -12.00 -3.60 13.84
CA ARG A 127 -13.22 -4.20 13.27
C ARG A 127 -13.03 -5.68 12.88
N VAL A 128 -11.90 -6.03 12.29
CA VAL A 128 -11.56 -7.42 11.96
C VAL A 128 -11.45 -8.26 13.23
N ALA A 129 -10.75 -7.74 14.25
CA ALA A 129 -10.59 -8.41 15.54
C ALA A 129 -11.94 -8.63 16.25
N ASP A 130 -12.81 -7.62 16.29
CA ASP A 130 -14.15 -7.72 16.85
C ASP A 130 -15.00 -8.79 16.16
N HIS A 131 -14.91 -8.88 14.83
CA HIS A 131 -15.58 -9.92 14.05
C HIS A 131 -15.10 -11.32 14.42
N ILE A 132 -13.79 -11.52 14.56
CA ILE A 132 -13.20 -12.79 14.96
C ILE A 132 -13.70 -13.20 16.34
N ILE A 133 -13.64 -12.28 17.32
CA ILE A 133 -14.07 -12.55 18.70
C ILE A 133 -15.57 -12.86 18.79
N SER A 134 -16.39 -12.13 18.03
CA SER A 134 -17.84 -12.31 18.03
C SER A 134 -18.30 -13.61 17.33
N GLY A 135 -17.47 -14.18 16.49
CA GLY A 135 -17.73 -15.44 15.77
C GLY A 135 -17.23 -16.71 16.48
N MET A 136 -16.54 -16.57 17.62
CA MET A 136 -16.13 -17.66 18.49
C MET A 136 -17.23 -18.01 19.47
#